data_df73aa43e340d728a1c5eea4d068f593
#
_entry.id   df73aa43e340d728a1c5eea4d068f593
#
_cell.length_a   1.000
_cell.length_b   1.000
_cell.length_c   1.000
_cell.angle_alpha   90.00
_cell.angle_beta   90.00
_cell.angle_gamma   90.00
#
_symmetry.space_group_name_H-M   'P 1'
#
loop_
_entity.id
_entity.type
_entity.pdbx_description
1 polymer ?
#
loop_
_entity_poly.entity_id
_entity_poly.type
_entity_poly.pdbx_seq_one_letter_code
_entity_poly.pdbx_strand_id
1 'polypeptide(L)'
;MPLLEGDTALITGAASGIGRGIAKALVAEGVRPVLSDVAVEAGRALAREMNATFIPADLADPTAPRKLFDAAEKSLGFVSILVHSASPRRRENETALAVTESEWDSMVTVGLRAGFVLGQAAGAQMQARKIKGRMLFITSLHAHTPRNLPHYSATKAGQTMIVKELARALGADGIRVNAIAPGAILGGGFDADTKALQRMIPLGRTGTPDDIADMAVALLCDRFSRYVTGTTVAVDGGLSLYNWIPFRTLG
;
A
#
# COMPACT_ATOMS: atom_id res chain seq x y z
N MET A 1 10.61 23.34 2.23
CA MET A 1 9.96 23.19 0.93
C MET A 1 9.43 21.77 0.86
N PRO A 2 8.20 21.58 0.39
CA PRO A 2 7.63 20.24 0.22
C PRO A 2 8.52 19.36 -0.68
N LEU A 3 8.62 18.07 -0.35
CA LEU A 3 9.52 17.14 -1.04
C LEU A 3 8.97 16.63 -2.38
N LEU A 4 7.64 16.72 -2.57
CA LEU A 4 6.92 16.15 -3.72
C LEU A 4 6.00 17.18 -4.39
N GLU A 5 6.37 18.46 -4.30
CA GLU A 5 5.58 19.54 -4.89
C GLU A 5 5.43 19.37 -6.41
N GLY A 6 4.21 19.52 -6.91
CA GLY A 6 3.87 19.34 -8.32
C GLY A 6 3.53 17.90 -8.72
N ASP A 7 3.75 16.93 -7.86
CA ASP A 7 3.32 15.55 -8.09
C ASP A 7 1.80 15.38 -7.97
N THR A 8 1.29 14.39 -8.66
CA THR A 8 -0.11 13.96 -8.60
C THR A 8 -0.18 12.49 -8.25
N ALA A 9 -1.14 12.08 -7.42
CA ALA A 9 -1.22 10.71 -6.95
C ALA A 9 -2.61 10.09 -7.12
N LEU A 10 -2.65 8.80 -7.47
CA LEU A 10 -3.80 7.94 -7.24
C LEU A 10 -3.52 7.05 -6.04
N ILE A 11 -4.37 7.11 -5.01
CA ILE A 11 -4.24 6.34 -3.77
C ILE A 11 -5.49 5.50 -3.57
N THR A 12 -5.35 4.18 -3.57
CA THR A 12 -6.45 3.23 -3.30
C THR A 12 -6.43 2.77 -1.84
N GLY A 13 -7.60 2.43 -1.28
CA GLY A 13 -7.73 2.10 0.14
C GLY A 13 -7.47 3.32 1.03
N ALA A 14 -7.80 4.51 0.52
CA ALA A 14 -7.42 5.78 1.14
C ALA A 14 -8.30 6.21 2.33
N ALA A 15 -9.49 5.62 2.51
CA ALA A 15 -10.43 6.10 3.53
C ALA A 15 -10.04 5.73 4.96
N SER A 16 -9.13 4.80 5.17
CA SER A 16 -8.77 4.31 6.51
C SER A 16 -7.31 3.85 6.63
N GLY A 17 -6.87 3.64 7.87
CA GLY A 17 -5.60 2.98 8.20
C GLY A 17 -4.39 3.55 7.47
N ILE A 18 -3.59 2.65 6.90
CA ILE A 18 -2.33 2.97 6.22
C ILE A 18 -2.55 3.88 5.02
N GLY A 19 -3.55 3.58 4.18
CA GLY A 19 -3.84 4.39 2.99
C GLY A 19 -4.18 5.85 3.34
N ARG A 20 -4.97 6.05 4.42
CA ARG A 20 -5.28 7.39 4.94
C ARG A 20 -4.04 8.10 5.47
N GLY A 21 -3.17 7.41 6.22
CA GLY A 21 -1.91 7.97 6.71
C GLY A 21 -1.01 8.45 5.57
N ILE A 22 -0.82 7.59 4.55
CA ILE A 22 -0.04 7.92 3.35
C ILE A 22 -0.66 9.11 2.62
N ALA A 23 -1.99 9.15 2.44
CA ALA A 23 -2.65 10.26 1.77
C ALA A 23 -2.38 11.60 2.47
N LYS A 24 -2.48 11.63 3.81
CA LYS A 24 -2.18 12.83 4.62
C LYS A 24 -0.73 13.27 4.46
N ALA A 25 0.21 12.35 4.57
CA ALA A 25 1.62 12.65 4.43
C ALA A 25 1.97 13.18 3.03
N LEU A 26 1.43 12.58 1.97
CA LEU A 26 1.67 13.04 0.61
C LEU A 26 1.11 14.44 0.34
N VAL A 27 -0.07 14.77 0.89
CA VAL A 27 -0.62 16.14 0.79
C VAL A 27 0.25 17.14 1.55
N ALA A 28 0.76 16.79 2.73
CA ALA A 28 1.70 17.64 3.48
C ALA A 28 2.99 17.90 2.70
N GLU A 29 3.39 16.98 1.83
CA GLU A 29 4.54 17.11 0.93
C GLU A 29 4.21 17.71 -0.46
N GLY A 30 3.02 18.33 -0.62
CA GLY A 30 2.65 19.09 -1.80
C GLY A 30 2.04 18.27 -2.94
N VAL A 31 1.72 16.99 -2.72
CA VAL A 31 1.08 16.14 -3.73
C VAL A 31 -0.40 16.47 -3.86
N ARG A 32 -0.91 16.52 -5.08
CA ARG A 32 -2.35 16.60 -5.39
C ARG A 32 -2.92 15.17 -5.60
N PRO A 33 -3.69 14.59 -4.65
CA PRO A 33 -4.17 13.24 -4.81
C PRO A 33 -5.60 13.14 -5.35
N VAL A 34 -5.86 12.04 -6.05
CA VAL A 34 -7.17 11.39 -6.11
C VAL A 34 -7.16 10.27 -5.08
N LEU A 35 -8.13 10.31 -4.17
CA LEU A 35 -8.38 9.29 -3.16
C LEU A 35 -9.44 8.32 -3.67
N SER A 36 -9.25 7.03 -3.49
CA SER A 36 -10.24 6.01 -3.86
C SER A 36 -10.42 4.97 -2.77
N ASP A 37 -11.67 4.62 -2.52
CA ASP A 37 -12.06 3.59 -1.56
C ASP A 37 -13.49 3.13 -1.86
N VAL A 38 -13.87 1.97 -1.33
CA VAL A 38 -15.26 1.48 -1.31
C VAL A 38 -16.09 2.16 -0.22
N ALA A 39 -15.46 2.67 0.84
CA ALA A 39 -16.09 3.39 1.95
C ALA A 39 -16.38 4.85 1.56
N VAL A 40 -17.48 5.05 0.83
CA VAL A 40 -17.80 6.32 0.14
C VAL A 40 -17.86 7.51 1.10
N GLU A 41 -18.58 7.39 2.22
CA GLU A 41 -18.77 8.53 3.15
C GLU A 41 -17.47 8.92 3.85
N ALA A 42 -16.69 7.91 4.31
CA ALA A 42 -15.40 8.16 4.93
C ALA A 42 -14.40 8.76 3.92
N GLY A 43 -14.39 8.27 2.68
CA GLY A 43 -13.56 8.80 1.61
C GLY A 43 -13.89 10.24 1.23
N ARG A 44 -15.18 10.57 1.12
CA ARG A 44 -15.64 11.94 0.87
C ARG A 44 -15.29 12.91 2.02
N ALA A 45 -15.44 12.44 3.26
CA ALA A 45 -15.09 13.25 4.43
C ALA A 45 -13.58 13.57 4.42
N LEU A 46 -12.74 12.56 4.18
CA LEU A 46 -11.30 12.74 4.09
C LEU A 46 -10.90 13.67 2.94
N ALA A 47 -11.51 13.51 1.77
CA ALA A 47 -11.22 14.36 0.62
C ALA A 47 -11.55 15.83 0.89
N ARG A 48 -12.67 16.12 1.59
CA ARG A 48 -12.99 17.49 2.03
C ARG A 48 -11.95 18.03 3.01
N GLU A 49 -11.52 17.22 4.01
CA GLU A 49 -10.48 17.60 4.97
C GLU A 49 -9.18 18.02 4.28
N MET A 50 -8.84 17.35 3.19
CA MET A 50 -7.55 17.48 2.51
C MET A 50 -7.62 18.34 1.23
N ASN A 51 -8.78 18.91 0.91
CA ASN A 51 -9.03 19.59 -0.37
C ASN A 51 -8.62 18.73 -1.59
N ALA A 52 -8.96 17.43 -1.55
CA ALA A 52 -8.62 16.43 -2.54
C ALA A 52 -9.86 15.95 -3.32
N THR A 53 -9.65 15.26 -4.43
CA THR A 53 -10.70 14.59 -5.17
C THR A 53 -10.93 13.17 -4.62
N PHE A 54 -12.18 12.75 -4.45
CA PHE A 54 -12.54 11.38 -4.12
C PHE A 54 -13.30 10.73 -5.27
N ILE A 55 -12.82 9.55 -5.70
CA ILE A 55 -13.48 8.71 -6.71
C ILE A 55 -13.79 7.35 -6.07
N PRO A 56 -15.08 7.03 -5.81
CA PRO A 56 -15.43 5.73 -5.26
C PRO A 56 -15.17 4.64 -6.28
N ALA A 57 -14.58 3.53 -5.82
CA ALA A 57 -14.40 2.35 -6.65
C ALA A 57 -14.41 1.07 -5.80
N ASP A 58 -15.21 0.10 -6.23
CA ASP A 58 -15.12 -1.28 -5.74
C ASP A 58 -14.17 -2.07 -6.63
N LEU A 59 -12.97 -2.31 -6.14
CA LEU A 59 -11.93 -3.04 -6.87
C LEU A 59 -12.22 -4.55 -6.98
N ALA A 60 -13.31 -5.04 -6.38
CA ALA A 60 -13.81 -6.38 -6.63
C ALA A 60 -14.49 -6.48 -8.02
N ASP A 61 -15.01 -5.38 -8.58
CA ASP A 61 -15.42 -5.33 -9.99
C ASP A 61 -14.18 -5.37 -10.90
N PRO A 62 -14.06 -6.38 -11.77
CA PRO A 62 -12.92 -6.54 -12.67
C PRO A 62 -12.65 -5.35 -13.60
N THR A 63 -13.66 -4.52 -13.87
CA THR A 63 -13.56 -3.35 -14.75
C THR A 63 -13.18 -2.07 -14.00
N ALA A 64 -13.40 -2.04 -12.70
CA ALA A 64 -13.20 -0.85 -11.87
C ALA A 64 -11.75 -0.32 -11.85
N PRO A 65 -10.69 -1.15 -11.78
CA PRO A 65 -9.32 -0.63 -11.72
C PRO A 65 -8.95 0.25 -12.93
N ARG A 66 -9.31 -0.18 -14.15
CA ARG A 66 -9.04 0.63 -15.35
C ARG A 66 -9.86 1.91 -15.37
N LYS A 67 -11.18 1.81 -15.11
CA LYS A 67 -12.07 2.97 -15.05
C LYS A 67 -11.63 3.99 -14.00
N LEU A 68 -11.18 3.51 -12.83
CA LEU A 68 -10.65 4.34 -11.77
C LEU A 68 -9.40 5.11 -12.23
N PHE A 69 -8.45 4.40 -12.86
CA PHE A 69 -7.24 5.03 -13.35
C PHE A 69 -7.54 6.13 -14.38
N ASP A 70 -8.38 5.82 -15.38
CA ASP A 70 -8.77 6.76 -16.42
C ASP A 70 -9.47 8.00 -15.86
N ALA A 71 -10.33 7.82 -14.85
CA ALA A 71 -11.02 8.92 -14.15
C ALA A 71 -10.03 9.76 -13.31
N ALA A 72 -9.06 9.13 -12.67
CA ALA A 72 -8.02 9.83 -11.92
C ALA A 72 -7.10 10.64 -12.84
N GLU A 73 -6.65 10.05 -13.94
CA GLU A 73 -5.86 10.74 -14.95
C GLU A 73 -6.61 11.95 -15.52
N LYS A 74 -7.90 11.79 -15.85
CA LYS A 74 -8.74 12.89 -16.33
C LYS A 74 -8.86 14.02 -15.30
N SER A 75 -8.98 13.68 -14.01
CA SER A 75 -9.11 14.67 -12.93
C SER A 75 -7.83 15.42 -12.64
N LEU A 76 -6.68 14.73 -12.70
CA LEU A 76 -5.38 15.27 -12.34
C LEU A 76 -4.60 15.86 -13.53
N GLY A 77 -4.97 15.45 -14.75
CA GLY A 77 -4.20 15.69 -15.97
C GLY A 77 -3.15 14.61 -16.23
N PHE A 78 -2.49 14.12 -15.21
CA PHE A 78 -1.57 12.98 -15.23
C PHE A 78 -1.47 12.37 -13.83
N VAL A 79 -0.91 11.16 -13.74
CA VAL A 79 -0.61 10.46 -12.48
C VAL A 79 0.90 10.20 -12.44
N SER A 80 1.62 10.85 -11.54
CA SER A 80 3.06 10.63 -11.33
C SER A 80 3.35 9.66 -10.19
N ILE A 81 2.38 9.45 -9.28
CA ILE A 81 2.48 8.53 -8.14
C ILE A 81 1.25 7.62 -8.11
N LEU A 82 1.48 6.30 -8.02
CA LEU A 82 0.45 5.32 -7.72
C LEU A 82 0.73 4.71 -6.34
N VAL A 83 -0.26 4.74 -5.44
CA VAL A 83 -0.23 4.00 -4.17
C VAL A 83 -1.36 2.99 -4.14
N HIS A 84 -1.01 1.70 -4.14
CA HIS A 84 -2.00 0.63 -3.99
C HIS A 84 -1.97 0.08 -2.57
N SER A 85 -2.94 0.53 -1.75
CA SER A 85 -3.13 0.12 -0.35
C SER A 85 -4.45 -0.61 -0.11
N ALA A 86 -5.32 -0.69 -1.10
CA ALA A 86 -6.60 -1.38 -0.99
C ALA A 86 -6.41 -2.88 -0.69
N SER A 87 -7.17 -3.36 0.28
CA SER A 87 -7.24 -4.77 0.66
C SER A 87 -8.62 -5.05 1.26
N PRO A 88 -9.26 -6.19 0.96
CA PRO A 88 -10.48 -6.57 1.65
C PRO A 88 -10.25 -6.71 3.15
N ARG A 89 -11.33 -6.56 3.93
CA ARG A 89 -11.30 -6.96 5.33
C ARG A 89 -11.13 -8.46 5.40
N ARG A 90 -10.40 -8.92 6.40
CA ARG A 90 -10.18 -10.34 6.68
C ARG A 90 -10.60 -10.65 8.11
N ARG A 91 -10.97 -11.88 8.36
CA ARG A 91 -11.21 -12.39 9.72
C ARG A 91 -9.88 -12.86 10.28
N GLU A 92 -9.52 -12.37 11.46
CA GLU A 92 -8.20 -12.64 12.05
C GLU A 92 -8.09 -14.05 12.69
N ASN A 93 -9.22 -14.69 12.97
CA ASN A 93 -9.30 -15.98 13.66
C ASN A 93 -9.50 -17.17 12.71
N GLU A 94 -9.26 -16.99 11.42
CA GLU A 94 -9.40 -18.05 10.44
C GLU A 94 -8.21 -19.01 10.46
N THR A 95 -8.48 -20.24 10.04
CA THR A 95 -7.44 -21.23 9.78
C THR A 95 -7.29 -21.45 8.28
N ALA A 96 -6.15 -21.98 7.86
CA ALA A 96 -5.89 -22.24 6.44
C ALA A 96 -6.95 -23.13 5.78
N LEU A 97 -7.60 -24.01 6.55
CA LEU A 97 -8.62 -24.94 6.05
C LEU A 97 -10.05 -24.36 6.08
N ALA A 98 -10.24 -23.18 6.70
CA ALA A 98 -11.56 -22.55 6.84
C ALA A 98 -11.78 -21.38 5.84
N VAL A 99 -10.76 -20.99 5.10
CA VAL A 99 -10.86 -19.94 4.07
C VAL A 99 -11.74 -20.44 2.94
N THR A 100 -12.80 -19.69 2.64
CA THR A 100 -13.73 -20.01 1.54
C THR A 100 -13.16 -19.55 0.19
N GLU A 101 -13.65 -20.14 -0.89
CA GLU A 101 -13.30 -19.70 -2.26
C GLU A 101 -13.63 -18.23 -2.49
N SER A 102 -14.76 -17.74 -2.00
CA SER A 102 -15.17 -16.35 -2.11
C SER A 102 -14.21 -15.38 -1.39
N GLU A 103 -13.70 -15.75 -0.22
CA GLU A 103 -12.71 -14.96 0.51
C GLU A 103 -11.36 -14.97 -0.23
N TRP A 104 -10.99 -16.12 -0.78
CA TRP A 104 -9.82 -16.25 -1.64
C TRP A 104 -9.92 -15.32 -2.86
N ASP A 105 -11.02 -15.42 -3.62
CA ASP A 105 -11.25 -14.65 -4.84
C ASP A 105 -11.29 -13.14 -4.56
N SER A 106 -11.97 -12.74 -3.49
CA SER A 106 -12.01 -11.33 -3.07
C SER A 106 -10.61 -10.79 -2.78
N MET A 107 -9.81 -11.55 -2.02
CA MET A 107 -8.46 -11.11 -1.64
C MET A 107 -7.54 -11.00 -2.85
N VAL A 108 -7.58 -11.98 -3.75
CA VAL A 108 -6.78 -11.99 -4.99
C VAL A 108 -7.24 -10.89 -5.95
N THR A 109 -8.55 -10.72 -6.10
CA THR A 109 -9.10 -9.71 -7.04
C THR A 109 -8.76 -8.30 -6.61
N VAL A 110 -9.03 -7.94 -5.35
CA VAL A 110 -8.79 -6.57 -4.85
C VAL A 110 -7.31 -6.31 -4.60
N GLY A 111 -6.60 -7.25 -3.97
CA GLY A 111 -5.20 -7.05 -3.62
C GLY A 111 -4.27 -7.22 -4.81
N LEU A 112 -4.33 -8.35 -5.48
CA LEU A 112 -3.32 -8.73 -6.48
C LEU A 112 -3.69 -8.22 -7.88
N ARG A 113 -4.86 -8.66 -8.39
CA ARG A 113 -5.28 -8.34 -9.75
C ARG A 113 -5.49 -6.84 -9.96
N ALA A 114 -6.22 -6.16 -9.07
CA ALA A 114 -6.45 -4.72 -9.21
C ALA A 114 -5.14 -3.93 -9.09
N GLY A 115 -4.24 -4.32 -8.18
CA GLY A 115 -2.92 -3.71 -8.06
C GLY A 115 -2.10 -3.82 -9.34
N PHE A 116 -2.12 -5.00 -9.99
CA PHE A 116 -1.45 -5.21 -11.28
C PHE A 116 -2.06 -4.33 -12.39
N VAL A 117 -3.39 -4.32 -12.54
CA VAL A 117 -4.08 -3.53 -13.58
C VAL A 117 -3.82 -2.03 -13.41
N LEU A 118 -3.86 -1.52 -12.17
CA LEU A 118 -3.53 -0.13 -11.86
C LEU A 118 -2.05 0.18 -12.17
N GLY A 119 -1.14 -0.70 -11.78
CA GLY A 119 0.29 -0.55 -12.06
C GLY A 119 0.60 -0.56 -13.56
N GLN A 120 -0.07 -1.44 -14.33
CA GLN A 120 0.04 -1.48 -15.78
C GLN A 120 -0.48 -0.19 -16.43
N ALA A 121 -1.65 0.31 -15.97
CA ALA A 121 -2.23 1.54 -16.50
C ALA A 121 -1.35 2.76 -16.19
N ALA A 122 -0.87 2.87 -14.97
CA ALA A 122 0.04 3.93 -14.54
C ALA A 122 1.36 3.87 -15.32
N GLY A 123 1.95 2.69 -15.45
CA GLY A 123 3.19 2.50 -16.22
C GLY A 123 3.05 2.93 -17.68
N ALA A 124 1.99 2.50 -18.35
CA ALA A 124 1.72 2.86 -19.73
C ALA A 124 1.57 4.38 -19.92
N GLN A 125 0.82 5.04 -19.01
CA GLN A 125 0.65 6.50 -19.04
C GLN A 125 1.98 7.22 -18.78
N MET A 126 2.74 6.78 -17.76
CA MET A 126 4.03 7.38 -17.42
C MET A 126 5.03 7.26 -18.59
N GLN A 127 5.12 6.09 -19.23
CA GLN A 127 5.96 5.89 -20.43
C GLN A 127 5.51 6.80 -21.59
N ALA A 128 4.23 6.80 -21.93
CA ALA A 128 3.70 7.61 -23.05
C ALA A 128 3.94 9.11 -22.85
N ARG A 129 3.91 9.59 -21.62
CA ARG A 129 4.11 11.01 -21.25
C ARG A 129 5.55 11.32 -20.81
N LYS A 130 6.45 10.35 -20.81
CA LYS A 130 7.85 10.49 -20.34
C LYS A 130 7.95 11.02 -18.91
N ILE A 131 7.04 10.57 -18.04
CA ILE A 131 7.02 10.92 -16.62
C ILE A 131 7.88 9.90 -15.87
N LYS A 132 8.89 10.36 -15.14
CA LYS A 132 9.67 9.55 -14.21
C LYS A 132 8.87 9.32 -12.92
N GLY A 133 7.83 8.48 -13.04
CA GLY A 133 6.87 8.26 -11.98
C GLY A 133 7.34 7.28 -10.91
N ARG A 134 6.50 7.12 -9.88
CA ARG A 134 6.77 6.20 -8.77
C ARG A 134 5.51 5.42 -8.41
N MET A 135 5.70 4.14 -8.09
CA MET A 135 4.62 3.28 -7.63
C MET A 135 4.98 2.67 -6.28
N LEU A 136 4.02 2.64 -5.38
CA LEU A 136 4.14 2.06 -4.06
C LEU A 136 3.01 1.07 -3.81
N PHE A 137 3.38 -0.16 -3.44
CA PHE A 137 2.44 -1.20 -3.05
C PHE A 137 2.55 -1.47 -1.55
N ILE A 138 1.41 -1.59 -0.88
CA ILE A 138 1.39 -1.97 0.53
C ILE A 138 1.19 -3.47 0.62
N THR A 139 2.30 -4.18 0.83
CA THR A 139 2.32 -5.63 1.00
C THR A 139 2.09 -6.03 2.47
N SER A 140 2.87 -6.90 3.02
CA SER A 140 2.84 -7.30 4.44
C SER A 140 4.09 -8.12 4.77
N LEU A 141 4.49 -8.17 6.03
CA LEU A 141 5.45 -9.17 6.50
C LEU A 141 4.98 -10.61 6.19
N HIS A 142 3.67 -10.81 6.05
CA HIS A 142 3.09 -12.11 5.69
C HIS A 142 3.25 -12.50 4.22
N ALA A 143 3.90 -11.68 3.41
CA ALA A 143 4.42 -12.10 2.11
C ALA A 143 5.55 -13.14 2.24
N HIS A 144 6.22 -13.20 3.39
CA HIS A 144 7.36 -14.08 3.66
C HIS A 144 7.17 -14.95 4.91
N THR A 145 6.35 -14.50 5.86
CA THR A 145 6.09 -15.19 7.12
C THR A 145 4.65 -15.68 7.16
N PRO A 146 4.40 -16.99 7.19
CA PRO A 146 3.03 -17.53 7.17
C PRO A 146 2.25 -17.11 8.43
N ARG A 147 0.93 -16.91 8.26
CA ARG A 147 0.02 -16.51 9.34
C ARG A 147 -1.23 -17.39 9.43
N ASN A 148 -1.24 -18.54 8.82
CA ASN A 148 -2.44 -19.37 8.70
C ASN A 148 -3.60 -18.71 7.90
N LEU A 149 -3.31 -17.69 7.12
CA LEU A 149 -4.22 -16.99 6.21
C LEU A 149 -3.71 -17.08 4.76
N PRO A 150 -3.90 -18.21 4.08
CA PRO A 150 -3.26 -18.50 2.79
C PRO A 150 -3.64 -17.50 1.69
N HIS A 151 -4.91 -17.09 1.61
CA HIS A 151 -5.41 -16.12 0.63
C HIS A 151 -4.70 -14.76 0.77
N TYR A 152 -4.50 -14.29 2.01
CA TYR A 152 -3.81 -13.05 2.30
C TYR A 152 -2.31 -13.16 2.01
N SER A 153 -1.65 -14.18 2.54
CA SER A 153 -0.21 -14.37 2.37
C SER A 153 0.17 -14.57 0.90
N ALA A 154 -0.59 -15.39 0.16
CA ALA A 154 -0.38 -15.59 -1.28
C ALA A 154 -0.56 -14.29 -2.07
N THR A 155 -1.59 -13.50 -1.77
CA THR A 155 -1.81 -12.19 -2.39
C THR A 155 -0.65 -11.25 -2.13
N LYS A 156 -0.18 -11.15 -0.88
CA LYS A 156 0.92 -10.25 -0.51
C LYS A 156 2.28 -10.71 -1.08
N ALA A 157 2.52 -12.01 -1.16
CA ALA A 157 3.68 -12.57 -1.86
C ALA A 157 3.63 -12.27 -3.37
N GLY A 158 2.46 -12.46 -4.00
CA GLY A 158 2.23 -12.11 -5.40
C GLY A 158 2.46 -10.63 -5.69
N GLN A 159 1.97 -9.73 -4.81
CA GLN A 159 2.24 -8.29 -4.92
C GLN A 159 3.75 -8.00 -4.89
N THR A 160 4.52 -8.66 -4.02
CA THR A 160 5.98 -8.51 -3.97
C THR A 160 6.64 -8.89 -5.29
N MET A 161 6.15 -9.92 -5.98
CA MET A 161 6.67 -10.29 -7.30
C MET A 161 6.23 -9.30 -8.38
N ILE A 162 4.97 -8.84 -8.38
CA ILE A 162 4.49 -7.79 -9.31
C ILE A 162 5.35 -6.53 -9.21
N VAL A 163 5.73 -6.11 -8.02
CA VAL A 163 6.64 -4.96 -7.81
C VAL A 163 7.96 -5.16 -8.54
N LYS A 164 8.56 -6.34 -8.46
CA LYS A 164 9.82 -6.67 -9.14
C LYS A 164 9.66 -6.68 -10.67
N GLU A 165 8.59 -7.28 -11.16
CA GLU A 165 8.30 -7.35 -12.61
C GLU A 165 8.05 -5.95 -13.20
N LEU A 166 7.24 -5.13 -12.53
CA LEU A 166 7.01 -3.75 -12.96
C LEU A 166 8.27 -2.89 -12.87
N ALA A 167 9.06 -3.04 -11.80
CA ALA A 167 10.32 -2.32 -11.66
C ALA A 167 11.31 -2.67 -12.77
N ARG A 168 11.39 -3.95 -13.15
CA ARG A 168 12.24 -4.42 -14.26
C ARG A 168 11.75 -3.89 -15.59
N ALA A 169 10.44 -3.91 -15.84
CA ALA A 169 9.85 -3.47 -17.10
C ALA A 169 9.96 -1.96 -17.32
N LEU A 170 9.85 -1.16 -16.24
CA LEU A 170 9.69 0.29 -16.32
C LEU A 170 10.96 1.08 -15.93
N GLY A 171 11.98 0.39 -15.43
CA GLY A 171 13.20 1.03 -14.91
C GLY A 171 13.99 1.82 -15.96
N ALA A 172 14.01 1.35 -17.22
CA ALA A 172 14.67 2.06 -18.32
C ALA A 172 14.06 3.44 -18.60
N ASP A 173 12.76 3.62 -18.28
CA ASP A 173 12.05 4.88 -18.43
C ASP A 173 12.19 5.79 -17.18
N GLY A 174 12.99 5.38 -16.20
CA GLY A 174 13.19 6.11 -14.94
C GLY A 174 12.00 5.99 -13.98
N ILE A 175 11.08 5.05 -14.19
CA ILE A 175 9.93 4.80 -13.33
C ILE A 175 10.36 3.81 -12.24
N ARG A 176 10.11 4.17 -10.96
CA ARG A 176 10.47 3.34 -9.81
C ARG A 176 9.23 2.66 -9.23
N VAL A 177 9.36 1.39 -8.89
CA VAL A 177 8.28 0.59 -8.31
C VAL A 177 8.80 -0.12 -7.07
N ASN A 178 8.23 0.19 -5.92
CA ASN A 178 8.65 -0.37 -4.64
C ASN A 178 7.45 -0.80 -3.80
N ALA A 179 7.71 -1.50 -2.72
CA ALA A 179 6.71 -1.87 -1.74
C ALA A 179 7.15 -1.58 -0.30
N ILE A 180 6.19 -1.43 0.58
CA ILE A 180 6.36 -1.52 2.02
C ILE A 180 5.69 -2.81 2.49
N ALA A 181 6.35 -3.53 3.39
CA ALA A 181 5.80 -4.67 4.12
C ALA A 181 5.56 -4.26 5.58
N PRO A 182 4.35 -3.80 5.94
CA PRO A 182 4.02 -3.45 7.31
C PRO A 182 4.02 -4.67 8.22
N GLY A 183 4.39 -4.45 9.48
CA GLY A 183 4.15 -5.36 10.59
C GLY A 183 2.74 -5.18 11.18
N ALA A 184 2.67 -5.18 12.51
CA ALA A 184 1.44 -4.95 13.26
C ALA A 184 1.18 -3.45 13.39
N ILE A 185 0.26 -2.92 12.58
CA ILE A 185 -0.09 -1.49 12.53
C ILE A 185 -1.49 -1.30 13.11
N LEU A 186 -1.61 -0.48 14.17
CA LEU A 186 -2.90 -0.14 14.76
C LEU A 186 -3.74 0.74 13.82
N GLY A 187 -5.06 0.54 13.85
CA GLY A 187 -5.99 1.29 12.99
C GLY A 187 -6.02 0.82 11.53
N GLY A 188 -5.26 -0.21 11.18
CA GLY A 188 -5.26 -0.83 9.84
C GLY A 188 -6.19 -2.04 9.69
N GLY A 189 -7.21 -2.17 10.55
CA GLY A 189 -8.08 -3.36 10.60
C GLY A 189 -7.55 -4.46 11.51
N PHE A 190 -6.69 -4.12 12.44
CA PHE A 190 -6.07 -5.00 13.41
C PHE A 190 -6.46 -4.57 14.83
N ASP A 191 -7.26 -5.38 15.51
CA ASP A 191 -7.81 -5.16 16.87
C ASP A 191 -7.42 -6.33 17.79
N ALA A 192 -6.14 -6.66 17.92
CA ALA A 192 -5.68 -7.71 18.82
C ALA A 192 -5.24 -7.17 20.19
N ASP A 193 -5.10 -8.08 21.18
CA ASP A 193 -4.41 -7.77 22.42
C ASP A 193 -2.97 -7.29 22.11
N THR A 194 -2.81 -5.98 22.17
CA THR A 194 -1.56 -5.33 21.82
C THR A 194 -0.42 -5.63 22.78
N LYS A 195 -0.72 -5.97 24.05
CA LYS A 195 0.32 -6.22 25.09
C LYS A 195 1.14 -7.47 24.82
N ALA A 196 0.49 -8.56 24.43
CA ALA A 196 1.18 -9.80 24.08
C ALA A 196 2.03 -9.60 22.82
N LEU A 197 1.46 -8.92 21.81
CA LEU A 197 2.15 -8.64 20.56
C LEU A 197 3.34 -7.69 20.69
N GLN A 198 3.24 -6.67 21.55
CA GLN A 198 4.33 -5.72 21.81
C GLN A 198 5.57 -6.42 22.36
N ARG A 199 5.39 -7.49 23.16
CA ARG A 199 6.52 -8.31 23.67
C ARG A 199 7.25 -9.08 22.58
N MET A 200 6.63 -9.26 21.41
CA MET A 200 7.20 -9.95 20.26
C MET A 200 7.88 -8.99 19.28
N ILE A 201 7.66 -7.69 19.44
CA ILE A 201 8.22 -6.65 18.58
C ILE A 201 9.49 -6.10 19.21
N PRO A 202 10.68 -6.21 18.58
CA PRO A 202 11.93 -5.68 19.14
C PRO A 202 11.89 -4.22 19.56
N LEU A 203 11.17 -3.36 18.81
CA LEU A 203 10.99 -1.96 19.20
C LEU A 203 9.96 -1.75 20.34
N GLY A 204 9.36 -2.81 20.89
CA GLY A 204 8.49 -2.77 22.07
C GLY A 204 7.14 -2.10 21.86
N ARG A 205 6.76 -1.76 20.64
CA ARG A 205 5.48 -1.13 20.32
C ARG A 205 4.92 -1.61 18.98
N THR A 206 3.62 -1.56 18.84
CA THR A 206 2.97 -1.66 17.53
C THR A 206 3.25 -0.41 16.70
N GLY A 207 3.25 -0.55 15.40
CA GLY A 207 3.35 0.58 14.49
C GLY A 207 2.04 1.36 14.37
N THR A 208 2.13 2.54 13.81
CA THR A 208 1.02 3.43 13.46
C THR A 208 0.97 3.64 11.95
N PRO A 209 -0.14 4.14 11.38
CA PRO A 209 -0.17 4.55 9.98
C PRO A 209 0.93 5.56 9.62
N ASP A 210 1.34 6.42 10.55
CA ASP A 210 2.38 7.43 10.32
C ASP A 210 3.77 6.79 10.16
N ASP A 211 4.08 5.71 10.90
CA ASP A 211 5.34 4.96 10.68
C ASP A 211 5.45 4.43 9.23
N ILE A 212 4.31 4.07 8.62
CA ILE A 212 4.27 3.62 7.23
C ILE A 212 4.30 4.80 6.26
N ALA A 213 3.61 5.88 6.60
CA ALA A 213 3.50 7.08 5.78
C ALA A 213 4.86 7.77 5.60
N ASP A 214 5.67 7.87 6.65
CA ASP A 214 7.02 8.44 6.60
C ASP A 214 7.93 7.64 5.65
N MET A 215 7.87 6.31 5.72
CA MET A 215 8.61 5.45 4.79
C MET A 215 8.06 5.55 3.36
N ALA A 216 6.73 5.73 3.20
CA ALA A 216 6.13 5.95 1.87
C ALA A 216 6.66 7.24 1.24
N VAL A 217 6.71 8.34 1.97
CA VAL A 217 7.31 9.61 1.51
C VAL A 217 8.78 9.38 1.11
N ALA A 218 9.57 8.69 1.94
CA ALA A 218 10.97 8.41 1.65
C ALA A 218 11.16 7.60 0.35
N LEU A 219 10.33 6.57 0.12
CA LEU A 219 10.41 5.74 -1.09
C LEU A 219 9.88 6.45 -2.34
N LEU A 220 8.99 7.41 -2.18
CA LEU A 220 8.42 8.19 -3.29
C LEU A 220 9.26 9.43 -3.62
N CYS A 221 10.08 9.92 -2.70
CA CYS A 221 10.92 11.09 -2.89
C CYS A 221 12.28 10.73 -3.52
N ASP A 222 12.60 11.34 -4.65
CA ASP A 222 13.87 11.10 -5.35
C ASP A 222 15.11 11.53 -4.54
N ARG A 223 14.95 12.49 -3.63
CA ARG A 223 16.04 12.90 -2.74
C ARG A 223 16.59 11.73 -1.93
N PHE A 224 15.71 10.80 -1.50
CA PHE A 224 16.07 9.69 -0.61
C PHE A 224 16.22 8.36 -1.34
N SER A 225 15.51 8.16 -2.45
CA SER A 225 15.36 6.84 -3.05
C SER A 225 15.50 6.79 -4.58
N ARG A 226 16.15 7.77 -5.20
CA ARG A 226 16.31 7.81 -6.67
C ARG A 226 16.98 6.58 -7.30
N TYR A 227 17.71 5.78 -6.51
CA TYR A 227 18.36 4.54 -6.95
C TYR A 227 17.76 3.29 -6.31
N VAL A 228 16.50 3.40 -5.84
CA VAL A 228 15.77 2.31 -5.19
C VAL A 228 14.56 1.95 -6.04
N THR A 229 14.55 0.74 -6.61
CA THR A 229 13.43 0.16 -7.35
C THR A 229 13.42 -1.36 -7.21
N GLY A 230 12.25 -1.99 -7.28
CA GLY A 230 12.07 -3.43 -7.16
C GLY A 230 12.22 -3.98 -5.75
N THR A 231 12.28 -3.12 -4.72
CA THR A 231 12.45 -3.55 -3.33
C THR A 231 11.15 -3.56 -2.55
N THR A 232 11.13 -4.39 -1.51
CA THR A 232 10.12 -4.37 -0.46
C THR A 232 10.80 -4.05 0.86
N VAL A 233 10.46 -2.92 1.46
CA VAL A 233 11.01 -2.47 2.74
C VAL A 233 10.13 -2.94 3.87
N ALA A 234 10.67 -3.71 4.81
CA ALA A 234 9.96 -4.07 6.03
C ALA A 234 9.87 -2.86 6.97
N VAL A 235 8.64 -2.54 7.41
CA VAL A 235 8.36 -1.51 8.43
C VAL A 235 7.51 -2.17 9.50
N ASP A 236 8.15 -2.94 10.38
CA ASP A 236 7.51 -3.89 11.26
C ASP A 236 8.03 -3.88 12.70
N GLY A 237 8.91 -2.93 13.03
CA GLY A 237 9.54 -2.82 14.34
C GLY A 237 10.45 -4.02 14.68
N GLY A 238 10.81 -4.82 13.68
CA GLY A 238 11.60 -6.05 13.85
C GLY A 238 10.74 -7.29 14.12
N LEU A 239 9.41 -7.22 13.99
CA LEU A 239 8.51 -8.36 14.24
C LEU A 239 8.85 -9.58 13.38
N SER A 240 9.27 -9.39 12.13
CA SER A 240 9.67 -10.48 11.24
C SER A 240 10.96 -11.20 11.65
N LEU A 241 11.73 -10.62 12.58
CA LEU A 241 12.94 -11.22 13.14
C LEU A 241 12.64 -12.16 14.32
N TYR A 242 11.38 -12.23 14.75
CA TYR A 242 10.98 -13.08 15.85
C TYR A 242 11.32 -14.55 15.55
N ASN A 243 12.00 -15.16 16.52
CA ASN A 243 12.28 -16.60 16.55
C ASN A 243 11.99 -17.12 17.98
N TRP A 244 12.21 -18.40 18.21
CA TRP A 244 11.97 -19.04 19.52
C TRP A 244 12.98 -18.64 20.62
N ILE A 245 14.04 -17.90 20.27
CA ILE A 245 15.01 -17.41 21.25
C ILE A 245 14.46 -16.11 21.86
N PRO A 246 14.23 -16.04 23.17
CA PRO A 246 13.71 -14.83 23.79
C PRO A 246 14.70 -13.68 23.65
N PHE A 247 14.19 -12.48 23.38
CA PHE A 247 14.99 -11.26 23.39
C PHE A 247 15.62 -11.10 24.79
N ARG A 248 16.90 -10.76 24.84
CA ARG A 248 17.49 -10.26 26.08
C ARG A 248 16.80 -8.95 26.42
N THR A 249 15.96 -8.92 27.43
CA THR A 249 15.59 -7.67 28.09
C THR A 249 16.89 -7.14 28.69
N LEU A 250 17.40 -6.05 28.13
CA LEU A 250 18.41 -5.26 28.81
C LEU A 250 17.75 -4.75 30.08
N GLY A 251 18.14 -5.32 31.22
CA GLY A 251 17.66 -4.95 32.56
C GLY A 251 18.02 -3.51 32.90
#